data_205eed424cc9181e4ab14b16eaae8f83
#
_entry.id   205eed424cc9181e4ab14b16eaae8f83
#
_cell.length_a   1.000
_cell.length_b   1.000
_cell.length_c   1.000
_cell.angle_alpha   90.00
_cell.angle_beta   90.00
_cell.angle_gamma   90.00
#
_symmetry.space_group_name_H-M   'P 1'
#
loop_
_entity.id
_entity.type
_entity.pdbx_description
1 polymer ?
#
loop_
_entity_poly.entity_id
_entity_poly.type
_entity_poly.pdbx_seq_one_letter_code
_entity_poly.pdbx_strand_id
1 'polypeptide(L)'
;MTLPDERYRAVVQTQRFLLQILTTPRVPKAIKDQARSCLRHYPSEWDMEQAAEASPHVFAKRMEDVTRMFKKYEEGRNEQA
;
A
#
# COMPACT_ATOMS: atom_id res chain seq x y z
N MET A 1 -1.95 -6.70 -14.66
CA MET A 1 -0.82 -6.21 -13.86
C MET A 1 -1.20 -4.92 -13.16
N THR A 2 -0.87 -4.79 -11.89
CA THR A 2 -1.25 -3.60 -11.12
C THR A 2 -0.15 -2.54 -11.15
N LEU A 3 -0.56 -1.29 -10.96
CA LEU A 3 0.36 -0.16 -10.84
C LEU A 3 0.77 0.06 -9.39
N PRO A 4 1.93 0.70 -9.13
CA PRO A 4 2.38 0.96 -7.76
C PRO A 4 1.39 1.72 -6.88
N ASP A 5 0.66 2.70 -7.44
CA ASP A 5 -0.35 3.45 -6.70
C ASP A 5 -1.60 2.60 -6.41
N GLU A 6 -1.95 1.72 -7.32
CA GLU A 6 -3.05 0.77 -7.10
C GLU A 6 -2.72 -0.21 -5.98
N ARG A 7 -1.48 -0.71 -5.94
CA ARG A 7 -1.02 -1.61 -4.87
C ARG A 7 -1.05 -0.93 -3.51
N TYR A 8 -0.60 0.31 -3.44
CA TYR A 8 -0.64 1.11 -2.22
C TYR A 8 -2.07 1.25 -1.71
N ARG A 9 -2.99 1.65 -2.59
CA ARG A 9 -4.41 1.80 -2.23
C ARG A 9 -5.03 0.49 -1.78
N ALA A 10 -4.67 -0.62 -2.43
CA ALA A 10 -5.19 -1.94 -2.06
C ALA A 10 -4.80 -2.32 -0.64
N VAL A 11 -3.57 -2.06 -0.23
CA VAL A 11 -3.10 -2.33 1.14
C VAL A 11 -3.87 -1.48 2.15
N VAL A 12 -4.02 -0.20 1.90
CA VAL A 12 -4.76 0.72 2.79
C VAL A 12 -6.23 0.32 2.87
N GLN A 13 -6.83 0.00 1.73
CA GLN A 13 -8.24 -0.41 1.65
C GLN A 13 -8.50 -1.71 2.41
N THR A 14 -7.57 -2.65 2.33
CA THR A 14 -7.67 -3.93 3.04
C THR A 14 -7.67 -3.72 4.55
N GLN A 15 -6.85 -2.80 5.06
CA GLN A 15 -6.87 -2.45 6.48
C GLN A 15 -8.25 -1.94 6.92
N ARG A 16 -8.83 -1.05 6.13
CA ARG A 16 -10.17 -0.51 6.41
C ARG A 16 -11.22 -1.61 6.43
N PHE A 17 -11.13 -2.55 5.49
CA PHE A 17 -12.03 -3.70 5.43
C PHE A 17 -11.92 -4.57 6.68
N LEU A 18 -10.72 -4.87 7.13
CA LEU A 18 -10.48 -5.67 8.33
C LEU A 18 -11.05 -4.97 9.58
N LEU A 19 -10.86 -3.66 9.70
CA LEU A 19 -11.44 -2.88 10.78
C LEU A 19 -12.98 -2.88 10.71
N GLN A 20 -13.53 -2.80 9.52
CA GLN A 20 -14.98 -2.85 9.30
C GLN A 20 -15.56 -4.19 9.75
N ILE A 21 -14.88 -5.30 9.52
CA ILE A 21 -15.32 -6.62 9.99
C ILE A 21 -15.50 -6.61 11.50
N LEU A 22 -14.60 -5.98 12.25
CA LEU A 22 -14.66 -5.96 13.71
C LEU A 22 -15.87 -5.17 14.25
N THR A 23 -16.35 -4.20 13.48
CA THR A 23 -17.47 -3.34 13.88
C THR A 23 -18.80 -3.73 13.24
N THR A 24 -18.79 -4.68 12.30
CA THR A 24 -20.01 -5.13 11.63
C THR A 24 -20.75 -6.13 12.50
N PRO A 25 -22.08 -5.95 12.75
CA PRO A 25 -22.86 -6.91 13.52
C PRO A 25 -23.04 -8.20 12.74
N ARG A 26 -23.29 -9.29 13.49
CA ARG A 26 -23.60 -10.63 12.95
C ARG A 26 -22.46 -11.29 12.16
N VAL A 27 -21.25 -10.80 12.30
CA VAL A 27 -20.09 -11.48 11.73
C VAL A 27 -19.67 -12.59 12.70
N PRO A 28 -19.44 -13.83 12.23
CA PRO A 28 -19.02 -14.93 13.09
C PRO A 28 -17.72 -14.59 13.85
N LYS A 29 -17.63 -15.09 15.08
CA LYS A 29 -16.46 -14.85 15.93
C LYS A 29 -15.16 -15.30 15.27
N ALA A 30 -15.18 -16.43 14.56
CA ALA A 30 -14.00 -16.96 13.88
C ALA A 30 -13.45 -15.97 12.85
N ILE A 31 -14.34 -15.27 12.14
CA ILE A 31 -13.96 -14.26 11.14
C ILE A 31 -13.36 -13.03 11.84
N LYS A 32 -13.98 -12.59 12.93
CA LYS A 32 -13.48 -11.47 13.72
C LYS A 32 -12.09 -11.78 14.30
N ASP A 33 -11.88 -12.99 14.79
CA ASP A 33 -10.60 -13.41 15.33
C ASP A 33 -9.52 -13.41 14.25
N GLN A 34 -9.84 -13.85 13.04
CA GLN A 34 -8.91 -13.80 11.91
C GLN A 34 -8.59 -12.36 11.52
N ALA A 35 -9.58 -11.47 11.51
CA ALA A 35 -9.37 -10.06 11.22
C ALA A 35 -8.41 -9.43 12.23
N ARG A 36 -8.58 -9.72 13.52
CA ARG A 36 -7.67 -9.23 14.58
C ARG A 36 -6.26 -9.76 14.38
N SER A 37 -6.14 -11.03 14.02
CA SER A 37 -4.84 -11.66 13.75
C SER A 37 -4.13 -10.96 12.59
N CYS A 38 -4.84 -10.68 11.50
CA CYS A 38 -4.28 -9.96 10.35
C CYS A 38 -3.85 -8.55 10.72
N LEU A 39 -4.65 -7.85 11.55
CA LEU A 39 -4.37 -6.48 11.93
C LEU A 39 -3.19 -6.34 12.90
N ARG A 40 -2.87 -7.42 13.62
CA ARG A 40 -1.81 -7.39 14.66
C ARG A 40 -0.46 -6.94 14.08
N HIS A 41 -0.12 -7.39 12.87
CA HIS A 41 1.14 -7.09 12.23
C HIS A 41 0.94 -6.37 10.89
N TYR A 42 -0.22 -5.74 10.72
CA TYR A 42 -0.54 -5.04 9.48
C TYR A 42 0.29 -3.75 9.38
N PRO A 43 0.84 -3.43 8.20
CA PRO A 43 1.65 -2.22 8.05
C PRO A 43 0.82 -0.97 8.33
N SER A 44 1.38 -0.07 9.12
CA SER A 44 0.77 1.22 9.41
C SER A 44 0.90 2.15 8.20
N GLU A 45 0.21 3.29 8.25
CA GLU A 45 0.34 4.31 7.21
C GLU A 45 1.78 4.78 7.08
N TRP A 46 2.47 4.96 8.20
CA TRP A 46 3.89 5.32 8.19
C TRP A 46 4.75 4.26 7.51
N ASP A 47 4.52 2.98 7.81
CA ASP A 47 5.24 1.88 7.18
C ASP A 47 5.04 1.88 5.66
N MET A 48 3.82 2.13 5.21
CA MET A 48 3.51 2.17 3.79
C MET A 48 4.14 3.38 3.10
N GLU A 49 4.20 4.53 3.78
CA GLU A 49 4.87 5.70 3.25
C GLU A 49 6.37 5.46 3.12
N GLN A 50 6.99 4.79 4.08
CA GLN A 50 8.40 4.41 4.03
C GLN A 50 8.67 3.45 2.87
N ALA A 51 7.81 2.46 2.68
CA ALA A 51 7.92 1.50 1.58
C ALA A 51 7.82 2.20 0.22
N ALA A 52 6.88 3.14 0.10
CA ALA A 52 6.69 3.90 -1.13
C ALA A 52 7.87 4.82 -1.41
N GLU A 53 8.45 5.43 -0.38
CA GLU A 53 9.62 6.29 -0.52
C GLU A 53 10.87 5.49 -0.92
N ALA A 54 11.06 4.32 -0.30
CA ALA A 54 12.20 3.46 -0.57
C ALA A 54 12.09 2.73 -1.90
N SER A 55 10.88 2.37 -2.33
CA SER A 55 10.63 1.55 -3.52
C SER A 55 9.40 2.04 -4.30
N PRO A 56 9.48 3.24 -4.90
CA PRO A 56 8.33 3.83 -5.58
C PRO A 56 7.86 3.04 -6.82
N HIS A 57 8.67 2.13 -7.32
CA HIS A 57 8.28 1.25 -8.42
C HIS A 57 7.43 0.06 -7.94
N VAL A 58 7.39 -0.19 -6.63
CA VAL A 58 6.57 -1.25 -6.02
C VAL A 58 5.30 -0.65 -5.41
N PHE A 59 5.45 0.38 -4.58
CA PHE A 59 4.35 1.10 -3.94
C PHE A 59 4.53 2.59 -4.15
N ALA A 60 3.47 3.27 -4.53
CA ALA A 60 3.46 4.73 -4.62
C ALA A 60 2.15 5.28 -4.08
N LYS A 61 2.23 6.31 -3.26
CA LYS A 61 1.05 6.93 -2.67
C LYS A 61 0.17 7.60 -3.72
N ARG A 62 0.80 8.13 -4.78
CA ARG A 62 0.12 8.82 -5.88
C ARG A 62 0.78 8.45 -7.20
N MET A 63 -0.01 8.48 -8.26
CA MET A 63 0.51 8.24 -9.62
C MET A 63 1.61 9.22 -10.01
N GLU A 64 1.53 10.44 -9.51
CA GLU A 64 2.53 11.48 -9.73
C GLU A 64 3.92 11.07 -9.23
N ASP A 65 3.97 10.32 -8.13
CA ASP A 65 5.23 9.83 -7.58
C ASP A 65 5.87 8.79 -8.50
N VAL A 66 5.06 7.95 -9.14
CA VAL A 66 5.52 6.98 -10.13
C VAL A 66 6.10 7.69 -11.34
N THR A 67 5.38 8.69 -11.85
CA THR A 67 5.80 9.48 -13.01
C THR A 67 7.11 10.21 -12.72
N ARG A 68 7.24 10.78 -11.54
CA ARG A 68 8.46 11.48 -11.11
C ARG A 68 9.66 10.53 -11.08
N MET A 69 9.45 9.31 -10.61
CA MET A 69 10.51 8.30 -10.58
C MET A 69 10.99 7.95 -11.98
N PHE A 70 10.08 7.71 -12.92
CA PHE A 70 10.45 7.40 -14.31
C PHE A 70 11.18 8.55 -14.98
N LYS A 71 10.73 9.78 -14.75
CA LYS A 71 11.39 10.96 -15.30
C LYS A 71 12.81 11.10 -14.77
N LYS A 72 13.00 10.90 -13.47
CA LYS A 72 14.31 10.95 -12.83
C LYS A 72 15.24 9.87 -13.41
N TYR A 73 14.71 8.68 -13.64
CA TYR A 73 15.46 7.58 -14.24
C TYR A 73 15.92 7.94 -15.67
N GLU A 74 15.07 8.52 -16.48
CA GLU A 74 15.38 8.95 -17.84
C GLU A 74 16.45 10.04 -17.87
N GLU A 75 16.37 11.00 -16.95
CA GLU A 75 17.37 12.07 -16.81
C GLU A 75 18.75 11.51 -16.47
N GLY A 76 18.80 10.57 -15.52
CA GLY A 76 20.04 9.89 -15.16
C GLY A 76 20.62 9.08 -16.30
N ARG A 77 19.77 8.44 -17.10
CA ARG A 77 20.17 7.66 -18.26
C ARG A 77 20.78 8.55 -19.34
N ASN A 78 20.23 9.72 -19.57
CA ASN A 78 20.74 10.68 -20.54
C ASN A 78 22.11 11.23 -20.14
N GLU A 79 22.34 11.42 -18.86
CA GLU A 79 23.65 11.89 -18.36
C GLU A 79 24.76 10.88 -18.57
N GLN A 80 24.43 9.60 -18.70
CA GLN A 80 25.38 8.52 -18.92
C GLN A 80 25.70 8.31 -20.41
N ALA A 81 24.92 8.88 -21.26
CA ALA A 81 25.12 8.81 -22.69
C ALA A 81 26.06 9.90 -23.17
#